data_9d2c47a3d41b7e71e73e0744bb1690aa
#
_entry.id   9d2c47a3d41b7e71e73e0744bb1690aa
#
_cell.length_a   1.000
_cell.length_b   1.000
_cell.length_c   1.000
_cell.angle_alpha   90.00
_cell.angle_beta   90.00
_cell.angle_gamma   90.00
#
_symmetry.space_group_name_H-M   'P 1'
#
loop_
_entity.id
_entity.type
_entity.pdbx_description
1 polymer ?
#
loop_
_entity_poly.entity_id
_entity_poly.type
_entity_poly.pdbx_seq_one_letter_code
_entity_poly.pdbx_strand_id
1 'polypeptide(L)'
;MRHPASVSGPAMQFVPPEFHEFADVAECALDEQLEQLQRRYAAASRAASRARFEHELLEKRDDINPNVLEQARRQRAAAETRSQQLLRAIDALEDRLENP
;
A
#
# COMPACT_ATOMS: atom_id res chain seq x y z
N MET A 1 6.49 -24.12 -29.80
CA MET A 1 6.21 -23.48 -29.47
C MET A 1 6.32 -23.01 -28.98
N ARG A 2 6.13 -23.21 -29.17
CA ARG A 2 6.02 -22.49 -28.64
C ARG A 2 5.73 -21.98 -28.20
N HIS A 3 5.56 -22.10 -28.61
CA HIS A 3 5.33 -21.21 -28.04
C HIS A 3 5.12 -20.69 -27.86
N PRO A 4 5.12 -21.02 -28.02
CA PRO A 4 4.84 -20.20 -27.95
C PRO A 4 4.79 -19.70 -27.45
N ALA A 5 4.78 -19.89 -27.55
CA ALA A 5 4.59 -19.17 -27.11
C ALA A 5 4.60 -18.66 -26.66
N SER A 6 4.53 -18.79 -26.58
CA SER A 6 4.37 -18.05 -26.35
C SER A 6 4.22 -17.50 -25.90
N VAL A 7 4.05 -17.53 -26.04
CA VAL A 7 3.84 -16.80 -25.67
C VAL A 7 3.58 -16.44 -24.87
N SER A 8 3.41 -16.45 -24.67
CA SER A 8 3.12 -15.99 -23.92
C SER A 8 3.11 -15.38 -23.18
N GLY A 9 3.06 -15.51 -22.93
CA GLY A 9 2.99 -14.71 -22.10
C GLY A 9 2.57 -13.66 -21.89
N PRO A 10 2.63 -13.45 -21.85
CA PRO A 10 2.06 -12.36 -21.68
C PRO A 10 1.92 -11.62 -22.73
N ALA A 11 1.64 -12.09 -23.55
CA ALA A 11 1.20 -11.43 -24.57
C ALA A 11 0.87 -10.08 -24.48
N MET A 12 0.78 -9.67 -23.46
CA MET A 12 0.47 -8.41 -23.27
C MET A 12 1.44 -7.50 -23.72
N GLN A 13 2.56 -7.97 -24.06
CA GLN A 13 3.57 -7.13 -24.54
C GLN A 13 3.28 -6.54 -25.87
N PHE A 14 2.41 -7.15 -26.64
CA PHE A 14 2.16 -6.64 -27.94
C PHE A 14 1.30 -5.42 -27.87
N VAL A 15 1.67 -4.33 -28.52
CA VAL A 15 0.91 -3.11 -28.51
C VAL A 15 0.23 -2.93 -29.83
N PRO A 16 -1.08 -3.01 -29.87
CA PRO A 16 -1.79 -2.91 -31.13
C PRO A 16 -1.92 -1.47 -31.61
N PRO A 17 -2.50 -1.28 -32.78
CA PRO A 17 -2.71 0.07 -33.29
C PRO A 17 -3.54 0.94 -32.39
N GLU A 18 -4.31 0.33 -31.49
CA GLU A 18 -5.16 1.08 -30.60
C GLU A 18 -4.37 1.55 -29.39
N PHE A 19 -3.12 1.79 -29.54
CA PHE A 19 -2.26 2.18 -28.46
C PHE A 19 -2.79 3.40 -27.71
N HIS A 20 -3.46 4.31 -28.39
CA HIS A 20 -3.99 5.49 -27.72
C HIS A 20 -5.05 5.13 -26.70
N GLU A 21 -5.85 4.11 -26.99
CA GLU A 21 -6.83 3.65 -26.03
C GLU A 21 -6.14 3.03 -24.83
N PHE A 22 -4.99 2.42 -25.06
CA PHE A 22 -4.21 1.87 -23.97
C PHE A 22 -3.77 2.96 -23.02
N ALA A 23 -3.39 4.12 -23.52
CA ALA A 23 -2.96 5.21 -22.68
C ALA A 23 -4.08 5.65 -21.75
N ASP A 24 -5.31 5.74 -22.27
CA ASP A 24 -6.43 6.12 -21.44
C ASP A 24 -6.73 5.07 -20.37
N VAL A 25 -6.63 3.80 -20.75
CA VAL A 25 -6.85 2.73 -19.79
C VAL A 25 -5.79 2.76 -18.71
N ALA A 26 -4.54 3.05 -19.08
CA ALA A 26 -3.47 3.11 -18.11
C ALA A 26 -3.71 4.24 -17.11
N GLU A 27 -4.23 5.39 -17.55
CA GLU A 27 -4.53 6.48 -16.65
C GLU A 27 -5.65 6.09 -15.69
N CYS A 28 -6.69 5.41 -16.19
CA CYS A 28 -7.75 4.93 -15.32
C CYS A 28 -7.21 3.94 -14.32
N ALA A 29 -6.29 3.08 -14.74
CA ALA A 29 -5.70 2.12 -13.83
C ALA A 29 -4.89 2.80 -12.73
N LEU A 30 -4.21 3.89 -13.05
CA LEU A 30 -3.48 4.65 -12.04
C LEU A 30 -4.42 5.30 -11.05
N ASP A 31 -5.53 5.84 -11.54
CA ASP A 31 -6.53 6.41 -10.65
C ASP A 31 -7.11 5.37 -9.71
N GLU A 32 -7.38 4.17 -10.24
CA GLU A 32 -7.88 3.09 -9.40
C GLU A 32 -6.84 2.66 -8.37
N GLN A 33 -5.58 2.61 -8.77
CA GLN A 33 -4.51 2.28 -7.85
C GLN A 33 -4.42 3.31 -6.73
N LEU A 34 -4.58 4.58 -7.08
CA LEU A 34 -4.55 5.64 -6.10
C LEU A 34 -5.68 5.49 -5.10
N GLU A 35 -6.88 5.19 -5.59
CA GLU A 35 -8.02 4.98 -4.70
C GLU A 35 -7.77 3.82 -3.76
N GLN A 36 -7.21 2.72 -4.27
CA GLN A 36 -6.93 1.57 -3.44
C GLN A 36 -5.89 1.88 -2.37
N LEU A 37 -4.85 2.62 -2.76
CA LEU A 37 -3.83 3.01 -1.80
C LEU A 37 -4.40 3.92 -0.73
N GLN A 38 -5.29 4.82 -1.11
CA GLN A 38 -5.91 5.71 -0.14
C GLN A 38 -6.78 4.94 0.85
N ARG A 39 -7.49 3.92 0.39
CA ARG A 39 -8.28 3.08 1.29
C ARG A 39 -7.37 2.29 2.22
N ARG A 40 -6.28 1.75 1.69
CA ARG A 40 -5.33 1.01 2.52
C ARG A 40 -4.67 1.92 3.54
N TYR A 41 -4.35 3.13 3.12
CA TYR A 41 -3.76 4.10 4.04
C TYR A 41 -4.73 4.45 5.16
N ALA A 42 -6.00 4.64 4.84
CA ALA A 42 -7.00 4.95 5.87
C ALA A 42 -7.10 3.81 6.88
N ALA A 43 -7.11 2.55 6.40
CA ALA A 43 -7.16 1.40 7.28
C ALA A 43 -5.90 1.27 8.11
N ALA A 44 -4.73 1.50 7.49
CA ALA A 44 -3.46 1.41 8.19
C ALA A 44 -3.32 2.52 9.23
N SER A 45 -3.84 3.71 8.94
CA SER A 45 -3.80 4.82 9.86
C SER A 45 -4.66 4.53 11.09
N ARG A 46 -5.84 3.93 10.88
CA ARG A 46 -6.69 3.54 12.00
C ARG A 46 -6.02 2.45 12.83
N ALA A 47 -5.36 1.48 12.17
CA ALA A 47 -4.65 0.43 12.88
C ALA A 47 -3.50 1.00 13.70
N ALA A 48 -2.79 1.98 13.15
CA ALA A 48 -1.70 2.61 13.88
C ALA A 48 -2.20 3.36 15.10
N SER A 49 -3.35 4.03 14.97
CA SER A 49 -3.95 4.74 16.09
C SER A 49 -4.37 3.76 17.20
N ARG A 50 -4.96 2.64 16.81
CA ARG A 50 -5.35 1.63 17.80
C ARG A 50 -4.13 1.03 18.48
N ALA A 51 -3.09 0.74 17.73
CA ALA A 51 -1.88 0.15 18.30
C ALA A 51 -1.22 1.12 19.27
N ARG A 52 -1.20 2.40 18.93
CA ARG A 52 -0.66 3.41 19.80
C ARG A 52 -1.45 3.51 21.09
N PHE A 53 -2.78 3.51 20.97
CA PHE A 53 -3.64 3.61 22.14
C PHE A 53 -3.45 2.40 23.06
N GLU A 54 -3.40 1.20 22.48
CA GLU A 54 -3.19 0.00 23.28
C GLU A 54 -1.84 0.01 23.98
N HIS A 55 -0.81 0.43 23.26
CA HIS A 55 0.52 0.50 23.84
C HIS A 55 0.54 1.48 25.01
N GLU A 56 -0.09 2.64 24.85
CA GLU A 56 -0.12 3.65 25.90
C GLU A 56 -0.90 3.17 27.12
N LEU A 57 -2.00 2.43 26.90
CA LEU A 57 -2.74 1.87 28.01
C LEU A 57 -1.90 0.85 28.78
N LEU A 58 -1.16 0.02 28.06
CA LEU A 58 -0.31 -0.97 28.71
C LEU A 58 0.83 -0.34 29.47
N GLU A 59 1.37 0.75 28.95
CA GLU A 59 2.45 1.45 29.63
C GLU A 59 2.02 2.00 31.00
N LYS A 60 0.74 2.27 31.17
CA LYS A 60 0.25 2.83 32.40
C LYS A 60 -0.04 1.79 33.47
N ARG A 61 0.06 0.50 33.14
CA ARG A 61 -0.20 -0.55 34.08
C ARG A 61 1.08 -0.94 34.80
N ASP A 62 0.96 -1.10 36.12
CA ASP A 62 2.13 -1.44 36.91
C ASP A 62 2.45 -2.93 36.88
N ASP A 63 1.45 -3.75 36.58
CA ASP A 63 1.61 -5.20 36.68
C ASP A 63 1.75 -5.87 35.34
N ILE A 64 2.11 -5.11 34.29
CA ILE A 64 2.18 -5.67 32.95
C ILE A 64 3.44 -6.49 32.76
N ASN A 65 3.30 -7.60 32.08
CA ASN A 65 4.45 -8.44 31.72
C ASN A 65 5.31 -7.69 30.70
N PRO A 66 6.64 -7.60 30.94
CA PRO A 66 7.50 -6.85 30.01
C PRO A 66 7.44 -7.37 28.57
N ASN A 67 7.21 -8.68 28.38
CA ASN A 67 7.13 -9.23 27.03
C ASN A 67 5.87 -8.75 26.31
N VAL A 68 4.79 -8.60 27.05
CA VAL A 68 3.55 -8.10 26.46
C VAL A 68 3.72 -6.64 26.04
N LEU A 69 4.36 -5.86 26.92
CA LEU A 69 4.61 -4.46 26.61
C LEU A 69 5.53 -4.32 25.39
N GLU A 70 6.56 -5.14 25.33
CA GLU A 70 7.49 -5.08 24.20
C GLU A 70 6.78 -5.47 22.89
N GLN A 71 5.91 -6.46 22.95
CA GLN A 71 5.16 -6.86 21.77
C GLN A 71 4.24 -5.74 21.30
N ALA A 72 3.58 -5.06 22.24
CA ALA A 72 2.71 -3.95 21.89
C ALA A 72 3.51 -2.81 21.25
N ARG A 73 4.72 -2.56 21.75
CA ARG A 73 5.59 -1.55 21.19
C ARG A 73 5.98 -1.90 19.76
N ARG A 74 6.29 -3.16 19.52
CA ARG A 74 6.66 -3.60 18.16
C ARG A 74 5.48 -3.51 17.21
N GLN A 75 4.29 -3.87 17.68
CA GLN A 75 3.09 -3.78 16.85
C GLN A 75 2.80 -2.33 16.48
N ARG A 76 2.97 -1.42 17.45
CA ARG A 76 2.79 -0.01 17.17
C ARG A 76 3.78 0.49 16.13
N ALA A 77 5.06 0.13 16.28
CA ALA A 77 6.08 0.56 15.33
C ALA A 77 5.82 0.02 13.94
N ALA A 78 5.41 -1.25 13.83
CA ALA A 78 5.12 -1.86 12.54
C ALA A 78 3.92 -1.19 11.88
N ALA A 79 2.89 -0.88 12.65
CA ALA A 79 1.69 -0.25 12.12
C ALA A 79 1.99 1.17 11.63
N GLU A 80 2.81 1.90 12.38
CA GLU A 80 3.19 3.25 11.98
C GLU A 80 4.05 3.24 10.73
N THR A 81 4.97 2.28 10.64
CA THR A 81 5.82 2.14 9.46
C THR A 81 4.98 1.83 8.22
N ARG A 82 4.01 0.92 8.37
CA ARG A 82 3.15 0.58 7.23
C ARG A 82 2.35 1.78 6.77
N SER A 83 1.81 2.55 7.71
CA SER A 83 1.05 3.74 7.38
C SER A 83 1.91 4.73 6.58
N GLN A 84 3.15 4.93 7.02
CA GLN A 84 4.05 5.84 6.33
C GLN A 84 4.45 5.35 4.96
N GLN A 85 4.65 4.04 4.81
CA GLN A 85 4.98 3.45 3.51
C GLN A 85 3.84 3.67 2.52
N LEU A 86 2.61 3.52 2.98
CA LEU A 86 1.46 3.74 2.11
C LEU A 86 1.32 5.20 1.73
N LEU A 87 1.61 6.10 2.66
CA LEU A 87 1.56 7.52 2.36
C LEU A 87 2.60 7.89 1.30
N ARG A 88 3.80 7.34 1.40
CA ARG A 88 4.84 7.59 0.40
C ARG A 88 4.43 7.04 -0.96
N ALA A 89 3.78 5.89 -0.99
CA ALA A 89 3.31 5.32 -2.25
C ALA A 89 2.23 6.20 -2.87
N ILE A 90 1.35 6.76 -2.05
CA ILE A 90 0.32 7.67 -2.53
C ILE A 90 0.98 8.92 -3.11
N ASP A 91 1.94 9.51 -2.40
CA ASP A 91 2.61 10.70 -2.87
C ASP A 91 3.32 10.45 -4.20
N ALA A 92 3.99 9.31 -4.32
CA ALA A 92 4.69 8.97 -5.55
C ALA A 92 3.73 8.80 -6.72
N LEU A 93 2.57 8.21 -6.46
CA LEU A 93 1.59 7.99 -7.52
C LEU A 93 0.92 9.30 -7.92
N GLU A 94 0.64 10.16 -6.95
CA GLU A 94 0.08 11.48 -7.25
C GLU A 94 1.04 12.31 -8.10
N ASP A 95 2.33 12.22 -7.80
CA ASP A 95 3.33 12.90 -8.61
C ASP A 95 3.29 12.42 -10.04
N ARG A 96 3.15 11.12 -10.25
CA ARG A 96 3.09 10.56 -11.60
C ARG A 96 1.85 11.01 -12.35
N LEU A 97 0.73 11.18 -11.63
CA LEU A 97 -0.49 11.63 -12.27
C LEU A 97 -0.44 13.10 -12.62
N GLU A 98 0.27 13.90 -11.81
CA GLU A 98 0.38 15.33 -12.07
C GLU A 98 1.47 15.64 -13.08
N ASN A 99 2.51 14.81 -13.15
CA ASN A 99 3.63 15.05 -14.06
C ASN A 99 3.86 13.80 -14.89
N PRO A 100 3.00 13.54 -15.86
CA PRO A 100 3.07 12.34 -16.69
C PRO A 100 4.25 12.34 -17.66
#